data_32b9ae8cf7aad8a37f7d6224e25e650e
#
_entry.id   32b9ae8cf7aad8a37f7d6224e25e650e
#
_cell.length_a   1.000
_cell.length_b   1.000
_cell.length_c   1.000
_cell.angle_alpha   90.00
_cell.angle_beta   90.00
_cell.angle_gamma   90.00
#
_symmetry.space_group_name_H-M   'P 1'
#
loop_
_entity.id
_entity.type
_entity.pdbx_description
1 polymer ?
#
loop_
_entity_poly.entity_id
_entity_poly.type
_entity_poly.pdbx_seq_one_letter_code
_entity_poly.pdbx_strand_id
1 'polypeptide(L)'
;MTIETNGMDRRDVLRAGVAGSVAVAAGLAATPVVAKELAAGFTINKENYDSIKNDTFEGKTIASMVPEKLEWMIKNYNTTIKLAHSKKIEMDKKYMQATKEGAPNVKFNPADRTVSGWKAGMLFWPNEVDPKDPNAGDKLLWNLRAATYGATMDLRDIAWAFLDAKNGYERVQAFQSRRYYLEGRLDGGPVTVGDGTISQKTYFVAIYPQDIRGLGLFSVRYNQPDSKKPDDSYAYLKSVRRVRRLSGGAWMDPIGGTDQLYDDWDIWDAAPTKYKSNKLLSRRWILAIAHSPEISVDLKYPFTEPAKRFPRIGITIPPHFNPAPDVGWEPREVFEIEGVCPDEHPYSKKTVYMECDFPRPYLGFSLDRKGEFWKMFIFQNRPDTGDDGYQAVMPVLGHIIDVKRGHATNWSSNMKSNPKGVTSEMVSLNVLEEVATGTGQ
;
A
#
# COMPACT_ATOMS: atom_id res chain seq x y z
N MET A 1 -14.46 -77.59 -12.48
CA MET A 1 -13.54 -78.02 -11.42
C MET A 1 -13.60 -76.95 -10.32
N THR A 2 -14.46 -77.25 -9.36
CA THR A 2 -14.86 -76.39 -8.26
C THR A 2 -13.84 -76.53 -7.12
N ILE A 3 -13.36 -75.42 -6.56
CA ILE A 3 -12.53 -75.44 -5.33
C ILE A 3 -13.32 -74.63 -4.28
N GLU A 4 -13.68 -75.32 -3.23
CA GLU A 4 -14.37 -74.84 -2.04
C GLU A 4 -13.48 -73.91 -1.20
N THR A 5 -14.08 -72.87 -0.65
CA THR A 5 -13.49 -72.02 0.36
C THR A 5 -13.93 -72.52 1.75
N ASN A 6 -12.99 -72.98 2.54
CA ASN A 6 -13.20 -73.28 3.96
C ASN A 6 -13.05 -72.01 4.81
N GLY A 7 -14.10 -71.63 5.51
CA GLY A 7 -14.12 -70.55 6.48
C GLY A 7 -13.43 -70.94 7.79
N MET A 8 -12.63 -70.07 8.32
CA MET A 8 -12.09 -70.14 9.69
C MET A 8 -12.91 -69.27 10.63
N ASP A 9 -13.37 -69.92 11.73
CA ASP A 9 -14.25 -69.31 12.72
C ASP A 9 -13.49 -68.31 13.62
N ARG A 10 -14.17 -67.22 13.97
CA ARG A 10 -13.66 -66.09 14.74
C ARG A 10 -13.37 -66.38 16.22
N ARG A 11 -13.42 -67.63 16.67
CA ARG A 11 -13.24 -68.01 18.08
C ARG A 11 -11.90 -68.62 18.46
N ASP A 12 -11.00 -68.87 17.51
CA ASP A 12 -9.71 -69.52 17.77
C ASP A 12 -8.47 -68.57 17.91
N VAL A 13 -8.69 -67.30 17.94
CA VAL A 13 -7.59 -66.30 18.08
C VAL A 13 -7.34 -65.85 19.53
N LEU A 14 -8.06 -66.44 20.52
CA LEU A 14 -7.97 -65.94 21.89
C LEU A 14 -7.28 -66.94 22.90
N ARG A 15 -6.40 -67.81 22.43
CA ARG A 15 -5.61 -68.66 23.35
C ARG A 15 -4.24 -68.99 22.81
N ALA A 16 -3.32 -67.96 22.76
CA ALA A 16 -1.90 -68.25 22.76
C ALA A 16 -1.09 -67.05 23.27
N GLY A 17 -0.57 -67.18 24.47
CA GLY A 17 0.79 -66.76 24.82
C GLY A 17 1.01 -65.33 25.24
N VAL A 18 0.73 -65.05 26.53
CA VAL A 18 1.47 -64.01 27.26
C VAL A 18 2.93 -64.44 27.41
N ALA A 19 3.85 -63.81 26.72
CA ALA A 19 5.27 -63.78 27.07
C ALA A 19 5.89 -62.47 26.61
N GLY A 20 6.22 -61.67 27.55
CA GLY A 20 6.96 -60.43 27.67
C GLY A 20 7.82 -59.94 26.52
N SER A 21 7.55 -58.71 26.18
CA SER A 21 8.55 -57.72 25.83
C SER A 21 7.96 -56.34 26.16
N VAL A 22 8.30 -55.79 27.28
CA VAL A 22 8.08 -54.38 27.62
C VAL A 22 9.05 -53.60 26.74
N ALA A 23 8.62 -53.24 25.53
CA ALA A 23 9.28 -52.20 24.77
C ALA A 23 8.91 -50.87 25.45
N VAL A 24 9.82 -50.33 26.26
CA VAL A 24 9.79 -48.96 26.71
C VAL A 24 9.92 -48.08 25.45
N ALA A 25 8.78 -47.70 24.88
CA ALA A 25 8.74 -46.57 23.96
C ALA A 25 9.11 -45.33 24.78
N ALA A 26 10.39 -45.00 24.82
CA ALA A 26 10.84 -43.69 25.20
C ALA A 26 10.22 -42.69 24.19
N GLY A 27 8.99 -42.26 24.51
CA GLY A 27 8.42 -41.08 23.88
C GLY A 27 9.39 -39.92 24.19
N LEU A 28 10.13 -39.52 23.19
CA LEU A 28 10.76 -38.19 23.18
C LEU A 28 9.59 -37.20 23.34
N ALA A 29 9.28 -36.84 24.58
CA ALA A 29 8.46 -35.69 24.89
C ALA A 29 9.23 -34.52 24.28
N ALA A 30 8.80 -34.04 23.12
CA ALA A 30 9.26 -32.79 22.60
C ALA A 30 9.02 -31.76 23.70
N THR A 31 10.09 -31.31 24.34
CA THR A 31 10.03 -30.18 25.27
C THR A 31 9.34 -29.05 24.51
N PRO A 32 8.27 -28.48 25.04
CA PRO A 32 7.63 -27.35 24.38
C PRO A 32 8.71 -26.28 24.21
N VAL A 33 9.04 -25.97 22.96
CA VAL A 33 9.93 -24.84 22.67
C VAL A 33 9.21 -23.61 23.19
N VAL A 34 9.66 -23.08 24.31
CA VAL A 34 9.09 -21.85 24.88
C VAL A 34 9.42 -20.74 23.90
N ALA A 35 8.38 -20.14 23.33
CA ALA A 35 8.52 -19.01 22.42
C ALA A 35 9.33 -17.90 23.10
N LYS A 36 10.37 -17.45 22.45
CA LYS A 36 11.26 -16.38 22.96
C LYS A 36 10.71 -15.02 22.53
N GLU A 37 10.71 -14.06 23.44
CA GLU A 37 10.46 -12.67 23.09
C GLU A 37 11.72 -12.08 22.43
N LEU A 38 11.56 -11.59 21.19
CA LEU A 38 12.63 -10.99 20.42
C LEU A 38 12.80 -9.51 20.84
N ALA A 39 14.03 -9.01 20.72
CA ALA A 39 14.32 -7.61 21.04
C ALA A 39 14.11 -6.70 19.82
N ALA A 40 13.78 -5.43 20.06
CA ALA A 40 13.85 -4.40 19.03
C ALA A 40 15.29 -4.31 18.48
N GLY A 41 15.41 -4.09 17.17
CA GLY A 41 16.68 -4.16 16.45
C GLY A 41 17.02 -5.55 15.91
N PHE A 42 16.34 -6.61 16.35
CA PHE A 42 16.50 -7.95 15.75
C PHE A 42 16.09 -7.90 14.28
N THR A 43 16.88 -8.54 13.41
CA THR A 43 16.61 -8.59 11.97
C THR A 43 16.18 -9.98 11.58
N ILE A 44 14.95 -10.06 11.09
CA ILE A 44 14.37 -11.25 10.44
C ILE A 44 14.87 -11.28 9.01
N ASN A 45 15.32 -12.44 8.56
CA ASN A 45 15.79 -12.68 7.20
C ASN A 45 15.54 -14.13 6.78
N LYS A 46 15.95 -14.48 5.57
CA LYS A 46 15.77 -15.82 5.01
C LYS A 46 16.39 -16.93 5.87
N GLU A 47 17.56 -16.65 6.46
CA GLU A 47 18.35 -17.64 7.20
C GLU A 47 17.73 -17.99 8.55
N ASN A 48 17.04 -17.02 9.19
CA ASN A 48 16.51 -17.22 10.54
C ASN A 48 14.99 -17.34 10.63
N TYR A 49 14.23 -16.93 9.62
CA TYR A 49 12.76 -16.86 9.69
C TYR A 49 12.11 -18.16 10.18
N ASP A 50 12.46 -19.31 9.59
CA ASP A 50 11.81 -20.58 9.94
C ASP A 50 12.13 -21.04 11.38
N SER A 51 13.26 -20.62 11.96
CA SER A 51 13.61 -20.92 13.34
C SER A 51 12.92 -20.02 14.37
N ILE A 52 12.59 -18.76 13.99
CA ILE A 52 12.06 -17.76 14.92
C ILE A 52 10.57 -17.42 14.69
N LYS A 53 9.93 -18.00 13.67
CA LYS A 53 8.53 -17.65 13.32
C LYS A 53 7.52 -17.90 14.43
N ASN A 54 7.83 -18.79 15.38
CA ASN A 54 7.04 -19.06 16.56
C ASN A 54 7.44 -18.22 17.78
N ASP A 55 8.55 -17.48 17.69
CA ASP A 55 8.94 -16.50 18.70
C ASP A 55 8.00 -15.30 18.67
N THR A 56 8.05 -14.48 19.72
CA THR A 56 7.14 -13.33 19.88
C THR A 56 7.88 -12.00 19.79
N PHE A 57 7.15 -10.98 19.42
CA PHE A 57 7.55 -9.59 19.56
C PHE A 57 6.32 -8.76 19.97
N GLU A 58 6.45 -8.01 21.06
CA GLU A 58 5.32 -7.33 21.71
C GLU A 58 4.14 -8.27 21.98
N GLY A 59 4.45 -9.50 22.44
CA GLY A 59 3.46 -10.51 22.78
C GLY A 59 2.72 -11.15 21.62
N LYS A 60 3.16 -10.92 20.36
CA LYS A 60 2.57 -11.49 19.14
C LYS A 60 3.58 -12.37 18.44
N THR A 61 3.15 -13.53 17.93
CA THR A 61 4.06 -14.43 17.22
C THR A 61 4.48 -13.80 15.88
N ILE A 62 5.74 -13.97 15.50
CA ILE A 62 6.27 -13.45 14.24
C ILE A 62 5.45 -13.96 13.05
N ALA A 63 5.12 -15.26 13.02
CA ALA A 63 4.31 -15.83 11.95
C ALA A 63 2.92 -15.16 11.83
N SER A 64 2.30 -14.75 12.95
CA SER A 64 1.00 -14.07 12.91
C SER A 64 1.07 -12.67 12.31
N MET A 65 2.26 -12.03 12.36
CA MET A 65 2.51 -10.68 11.87
C MET A 65 3.14 -10.62 10.48
N VAL A 66 3.52 -11.75 9.91
CA VAL A 66 4.09 -11.83 8.55
C VAL A 66 3.06 -12.46 7.61
N PRO A 67 2.35 -11.66 6.78
CA PRO A 67 1.43 -12.20 5.78
C PRO A 67 2.15 -13.14 4.79
N GLU A 68 1.41 -14.11 4.25
CA GLU A 68 1.94 -15.16 3.36
C GLU A 68 2.83 -14.61 2.22
N LYS A 69 2.42 -13.52 1.58
CA LYS A 69 3.19 -12.95 0.45
C LYS A 69 4.44 -12.20 0.93
N LEU A 70 4.42 -11.65 2.14
CA LEU A 70 5.63 -11.08 2.75
C LEU A 70 6.59 -12.20 3.18
N GLU A 71 6.11 -13.32 3.72
CA GLU A 71 6.92 -14.52 3.97
C GLU A 71 7.57 -15.02 2.69
N TRP A 72 6.80 -15.06 1.59
CA TRP A 72 7.34 -15.42 0.28
C TRP A 72 8.49 -14.49 -0.14
N MET A 73 8.36 -13.18 0.07
CA MET A 73 9.42 -12.19 -0.21
C MET A 73 10.67 -12.43 0.65
N ILE A 74 10.50 -12.73 1.94
CA ILE A 74 11.63 -13.08 2.82
C ILE A 74 12.38 -14.29 2.26
N LYS A 75 11.67 -15.35 1.89
CA LYS A 75 12.26 -16.63 1.45
C LYS A 75 12.88 -16.57 0.05
N ASN A 76 12.30 -15.80 -0.87
CA ASN A 76 12.70 -15.82 -2.28
C ASN A 76 13.54 -14.60 -2.69
N TYR A 77 13.30 -13.44 -2.08
CA TYR A 77 14.05 -12.21 -2.36
C TYR A 77 14.86 -11.70 -1.17
N ASN A 78 14.96 -12.51 -0.10
CA ASN A 78 15.69 -12.16 1.12
C ASN A 78 15.31 -10.76 1.66
N THR A 79 14.01 -10.45 1.61
CA THR A 79 13.51 -9.24 2.27
C THR A 79 13.81 -9.32 3.75
N THR A 80 14.46 -8.30 4.30
CA THR A 80 14.82 -8.25 5.71
C THR A 80 13.86 -7.34 6.48
N ILE A 81 13.55 -7.71 7.72
CA ILE A 81 12.65 -6.98 8.60
C ILE A 81 13.40 -6.71 9.91
N LYS A 82 13.75 -5.46 10.14
CA LYS A 82 14.35 -5.02 11.41
C LYS A 82 13.23 -4.64 12.37
N LEU A 83 13.08 -5.36 13.47
CA LEU A 83 12.03 -5.12 14.46
C LEU A 83 12.20 -3.77 15.15
N ALA A 84 11.12 -3.03 15.29
CA ALA A 84 11.05 -1.80 16.07
C ALA A 84 9.78 -1.81 16.94
N HIS A 85 9.87 -1.17 18.11
CA HIS A 85 8.70 -1.02 18.96
C HIS A 85 7.62 -0.16 18.31
N SER A 86 6.37 -0.59 18.47
CA SER A 86 5.20 0.18 18.02
C SER A 86 5.18 1.55 18.68
N LYS A 87 4.89 2.56 17.89
CA LYS A 87 4.67 3.92 18.37
C LYS A 87 3.26 4.35 17.99
N LYS A 88 2.62 5.08 18.89
CA LYS A 88 1.31 5.66 18.62
C LYS A 88 1.42 6.71 17.52
N ILE A 89 0.49 6.67 16.57
CA ILE A 89 0.28 7.71 15.58
C ILE A 89 -1.01 8.45 15.95
N GLU A 90 -0.92 9.74 16.03
CA GLU A 90 -2.07 10.60 16.30
C GLU A 90 -2.45 11.35 15.03
N MET A 91 -3.69 11.16 14.61
CA MET A 91 -4.29 11.95 13.53
C MET A 91 -4.66 13.35 14.05
N ASP A 92 -4.69 14.31 13.12
CA ASP A 92 -5.08 15.69 13.46
C ASP A 92 -6.40 15.75 14.21
N LYS A 93 -6.46 16.59 15.26
CA LYS A 93 -7.66 16.73 16.08
C LYS A 93 -8.86 17.23 15.28
N LYS A 94 -8.64 18.11 14.29
CA LYS A 94 -9.70 18.60 13.40
C LYS A 94 -10.23 17.47 12.52
N TYR A 95 -9.33 16.56 12.04
CA TYR A 95 -9.72 15.40 11.26
C TYR A 95 -10.58 14.43 12.07
N MET A 96 -10.17 14.14 13.31
CA MET A 96 -10.93 13.28 14.22
C MET A 96 -12.27 13.90 14.61
N GLN A 97 -12.30 15.22 14.85
CA GLN A 97 -13.55 15.94 15.16
C GLN A 97 -14.50 15.94 13.96
N ALA A 98 -13.97 16.23 12.76
CA ALA A 98 -14.77 16.18 11.53
C ALA A 98 -15.34 14.78 11.26
N THR A 99 -14.58 13.72 11.57
CA THR A 99 -15.07 12.34 11.51
C THR A 99 -16.21 12.12 12.50
N LYS A 100 -16.05 12.54 13.75
CA LYS A 100 -17.07 12.40 14.80
C LYS A 100 -18.38 13.07 14.43
N GLU A 101 -18.32 14.27 13.82
CA GLU A 101 -19.50 15.05 13.43
C GLU A 101 -20.10 14.58 12.11
N GLY A 102 -19.26 14.13 11.18
CA GLY A 102 -19.63 13.81 9.80
C GLY A 102 -20.10 12.39 9.59
N ALA A 103 -19.41 11.40 10.17
CA ALA A 103 -19.67 9.98 9.93
C ALA A 103 -21.14 9.55 10.16
N PRO A 104 -21.86 10.06 11.19
CA PRO A 104 -23.27 9.72 11.37
C PRO A 104 -24.19 10.15 10.21
N ASN A 105 -23.77 11.11 9.39
CA ASN A 105 -24.53 11.61 8.25
C ASN A 105 -24.20 10.88 6.93
N VAL A 106 -23.15 10.06 6.94
CA VAL A 106 -22.75 9.31 5.76
C VAL A 106 -23.70 8.13 5.56
N LYS A 107 -24.21 8.02 4.34
CA LYS A 107 -25.08 6.92 3.92
C LYS A 107 -24.36 6.08 2.88
N PHE A 108 -24.31 4.78 3.12
CA PHE A 108 -23.87 3.79 2.15
C PHE A 108 -25.06 3.17 1.44
N ASN A 109 -25.05 3.17 0.11
CA ASN A 109 -26.08 2.49 -0.69
C ASN A 109 -25.57 1.10 -1.11
N PRO A 110 -26.11 -0.01 -0.57
CA PRO A 110 -25.64 -1.35 -0.88
C PRO A 110 -25.98 -1.79 -2.32
N ALA A 111 -26.94 -1.14 -3.00
CA ALA A 111 -27.34 -1.54 -4.35
C ALA A 111 -26.31 -1.19 -5.41
N ASP A 112 -25.64 -0.04 -5.27
CA ASP A 112 -24.62 0.44 -6.19
C ASP A 112 -23.25 0.68 -5.51
N ARG A 113 -23.16 0.41 -4.20
CA ARG A 113 -21.98 0.56 -3.34
C ARG A 113 -21.41 1.98 -3.29
N THR A 114 -22.27 2.98 -3.53
CA THR A 114 -21.93 4.41 -3.43
C THR A 114 -22.13 4.95 -2.02
N VAL A 115 -21.57 6.13 -1.77
CA VAL A 115 -21.70 6.85 -0.51
C VAL A 115 -22.22 8.27 -0.76
N SER A 116 -22.91 8.83 0.23
CA SER A 116 -23.37 10.21 0.20
C SER A 116 -23.32 10.84 1.59
N GLY A 117 -23.39 12.18 1.66
CA GLY A 117 -23.42 12.90 2.93
C GLY A 117 -22.06 13.17 3.58
N TRP A 118 -20.96 12.67 2.99
CA TRP A 118 -19.62 12.97 3.47
C TRP A 118 -19.24 14.44 3.22
N LYS A 119 -18.49 15.03 4.16
CA LYS A 119 -17.96 16.39 4.04
C LYS A 119 -16.47 16.45 4.34
N ALA A 120 -16.02 15.87 5.45
CA ALA A 120 -14.61 15.81 5.86
C ALA A 120 -14.39 14.70 6.89
N GLY A 121 -13.13 14.34 7.14
CA GLY A 121 -12.75 13.25 8.03
C GLY A 121 -12.96 11.88 7.37
N MET A 122 -13.03 10.83 8.16
CA MET A 122 -13.39 9.48 7.68
C MET A 122 -14.89 9.39 7.44
N LEU A 123 -15.29 8.62 6.45
CA LEU A 123 -16.71 8.37 6.16
C LEU A 123 -17.33 7.46 7.22
N PHE A 124 -16.59 6.46 7.62
CA PHE A 124 -17.00 5.45 8.60
C PHE A 124 -15.94 5.34 9.68
N TRP A 125 -16.33 5.24 10.94
CA TRP A 125 -15.40 4.87 12.00
C TRP A 125 -14.93 3.46 11.76
N PRO A 126 -13.63 3.20 11.55
CA PRO A 126 -13.15 1.87 11.22
C PRO A 126 -13.51 0.81 12.27
N ASN A 127 -13.47 1.19 13.54
CA ASN A 127 -13.79 0.31 14.66
C ASN A 127 -15.30 0.04 14.83
N GLU A 128 -16.17 0.81 14.15
CA GLU A 128 -17.63 0.65 14.15
C GLU A 128 -18.13 -0.13 12.92
N VAL A 129 -17.24 -0.40 11.94
CA VAL A 129 -17.59 -1.24 10.80
C VAL A 129 -17.70 -2.69 11.28
N ASP A 130 -18.92 -3.25 11.24
CA ASP A 130 -19.15 -4.66 11.60
C ASP A 130 -18.38 -5.57 10.62
N PRO A 131 -17.46 -6.41 11.10
CA PRO A 131 -16.73 -7.33 10.23
C PRO A 131 -17.61 -8.35 9.51
N LYS A 132 -18.84 -8.56 9.98
CA LYS A 132 -19.83 -9.45 9.36
C LYS A 132 -20.67 -8.75 8.29
N ASP A 133 -20.59 -7.42 8.18
CA ASP A 133 -21.27 -6.69 7.12
C ASP A 133 -20.66 -7.07 5.77
N PRO A 134 -21.43 -7.59 4.81
CA PRO A 134 -20.92 -7.92 3.48
C PRO A 134 -20.31 -6.73 2.75
N ASN A 135 -20.62 -5.50 3.15
CA ASN A 135 -20.11 -4.26 2.59
C ASN A 135 -18.96 -3.64 3.41
N ALA A 136 -18.46 -4.34 4.43
CA ALA A 136 -17.38 -3.82 5.29
C ALA A 136 -16.14 -3.41 4.48
N GLY A 137 -15.74 -4.23 3.51
CA GLY A 137 -14.61 -3.93 2.62
C GLY A 137 -14.84 -2.66 1.80
N ASP A 138 -16.04 -2.47 1.24
CA ASP A 138 -16.40 -1.26 0.50
C ASP A 138 -16.33 -0.01 1.38
N LYS A 139 -16.92 -0.05 2.58
CA LYS A 139 -16.92 1.07 3.53
C LYS A 139 -15.50 1.49 3.92
N LEU A 140 -14.63 0.53 4.20
CA LEU A 140 -13.24 0.80 4.57
C LEU A 140 -12.43 1.34 3.37
N LEU A 141 -12.65 0.84 2.17
CA LEU A 141 -12.01 1.38 0.96
C LEU A 141 -12.54 2.77 0.58
N TRP A 142 -13.78 3.10 0.91
CA TRP A 142 -14.28 4.48 0.78
C TRP A 142 -13.54 5.44 1.71
N ASN A 143 -13.19 5.02 2.94
CA ASN A 143 -12.31 5.82 3.80
C ASN A 143 -10.97 6.10 3.14
N LEU A 144 -10.35 5.09 2.51
CA LEU A 144 -9.08 5.25 1.80
C LEU A 144 -9.24 6.21 0.59
N ARG A 145 -10.29 6.04 -0.20
CA ARG A 145 -10.57 6.86 -1.38
C ARG A 145 -10.78 8.34 -1.04
N ALA A 146 -11.44 8.64 0.07
CA ALA A 146 -11.71 10.00 0.52
C ALA A 146 -10.63 10.58 1.44
N ALA A 147 -9.59 9.79 1.76
CA ALA A 147 -8.54 10.24 2.65
C ALA A 147 -7.81 11.47 2.09
N THR A 148 -7.70 12.50 2.92
CA THR A 148 -6.93 13.70 2.61
C THR A 148 -5.63 13.72 3.40
N TYR A 149 -4.62 14.37 2.84
CA TYR A 149 -3.32 14.60 3.49
C TYR A 149 -3.18 16.05 3.98
N GLY A 150 -4.30 16.72 4.19
CA GLY A 150 -4.44 18.13 4.44
C GLY A 150 -5.31 18.78 3.38
N ALA A 151 -5.26 20.11 3.25
CA ALA A 151 -5.98 20.87 2.22
C ALA A 151 -5.18 21.00 0.92
N THR A 152 -3.86 20.93 1.04
CA THR A 152 -2.91 20.98 -0.09
C THR A 152 -1.76 20.02 0.18
N MET A 153 -1.06 19.62 -0.88
CA MET A 153 0.11 18.77 -0.77
C MET A 153 1.16 19.16 -1.83
N ASP A 154 2.39 19.31 -1.41
CA ASP A 154 3.55 19.48 -2.28
C ASP A 154 4.42 18.22 -2.19
N LEU A 155 4.61 17.57 -3.33
CA LEU A 155 5.43 16.37 -3.45
C LEU A 155 6.76 16.80 -4.06
N ARG A 156 7.78 16.86 -3.21
CA ARG A 156 9.12 17.32 -3.58
C ARG A 156 10.02 16.11 -3.81
N ASP A 157 11.00 16.32 -4.67
CA ASP A 157 12.08 15.36 -4.88
C ASP A 157 11.57 13.96 -5.20
N ILE A 158 10.48 13.86 -5.98
CA ILE A 158 9.96 12.56 -6.37
C ILE A 158 10.99 11.86 -7.23
N ALA A 159 11.41 10.68 -6.83
CA ALA A 159 12.29 9.82 -7.60
C ALA A 159 11.68 8.43 -7.76
N TRP A 160 11.74 7.90 -8.96
CA TRP A 160 11.44 6.50 -9.26
C TRP A 160 12.71 5.81 -9.72
N ALA A 161 13.19 4.86 -8.92
CA ALA A 161 14.31 3.99 -9.25
C ALA A 161 13.80 2.65 -9.78
N PHE A 162 14.32 2.25 -10.91
CA PHE A 162 14.02 0.99 -11.58
C PHE A 162 15.12 -0.02 -11.26
N LEU A 163 14.73 -1.18 -10.77
CA LEU A 163 15.61 -2.20 -10.23
C LEU A 163 15.34 -3.55 -10.85
N ASP A 164 16.39 -4.21 -11.33
CA ASP A 164 16.36 -5.59 -11.77
C ASP A 164 16.91 -6.51 -10.68
N ALA A 165 16.33 -7.70 -10.47
CA ALA A 165 16.73 -8.62 -9.42
C ALA A 165 18.17 -9.14 -9.54
N LYS A 166 18.71 -9.20 -10.77
CA LYS A 166 20.06 -9.71 -11.05
C LYS A 166 21.09 -8.59 -11.17
N ASN A 167 20.70 -7.51 -11.88
CA ASN A 167 21.62 -6.45 -12.27
C ASN A 167 21.57 -5.25 -11.33
N GLY A 168 20.53 -5.17 -10.47
CA GLY A 168 20.35 -4.06 -9.55
C GLY A 168 19.77 -2.84 -10.22
N TYR A 169 20.38 -1.68 -9.99
CA TYR A 169 19.89 -0.41 -10.49
C TYR A 169 19.98 -0.32 -12.04
N GLU A 170 18.89 0.07 -12.67
CA GLU A 170 18.80 0.33 -14.10
C GLU A 170 18.81 1.82 -14.43
N ARG A 171 17.86 2.58 -13.90
CA ARG A 171 17.67 4.01 -14.18
C ARG A 171 16.84 4.69 -13.08
N VAL A 172 16.85 6.01 -13.08
CA VAL A 172 15.94 6.82 -12.25
C VAL A 172 15.18 7.79 -13.14
N GLN A 173 13.94 8.06 -12.77
CA GLN A 173 13.14 9.16 -13.26
C GLN A 173 12.80 10.08 -12.08
N ALA A 174 12.78 11.38 -12.30
CA ALA A 174 12.43 12.34 -11.26
C ALA A 174 11.28 13.23 -11.70
N PHE A 175 10.44 13.59 -10.73
CA PHE A 175 9.21 14.32 -10.96
C PHE A 175 9.00 15.40 -9.89
N GLN A 176 8.09 16.29 -10.17
CA GLN A 176 7.46 17.18 -9.21
C GLN A 176 5.95 17.09 -9.33
N SER A 177 5.24 17.30 -8.23
CA SER A 177 3.79 17.21 -8.19
C SER A 177 3.20 18.10 -7.11
N ARG A 178 2.00 18.60 -7.34
CA ARG A 178 1.17 19.26 -6.33
C ARG A 178 -0.25 18.75 -6.41
N ARG A 179 -0.89 18.74 -5.24
CA ARG A 179 -2.29 18.41 -5.10
C ARG A 179 -3.02 19.52 -4.34
N TYR A 180 -4.21 19.84 -4.81
CA TYR A 180 -5.12 20.76 -4.16
C TYR A 180 -6.45 20.04 -3.94
N TYR A 181 -6.83 19.87 -2.68
CA TYR A 181 -8.13 19.33 -2.32
C TYR A 181 -9.17 20.44 -2.35
N LEU A 182 -10.31 20.17 -2.97
CA LEU A 182 -11.46 21.06 -3.01
C LEU A 182 -12.53 20.64 -2.00
N GLU A 183 -12.42 19.40 -1.47
CA GLU A 183 -13.30 18.86 -0.44
C GLU A 183 -12.51 18.23 0.69
N GLY A 184 -13.16 18.10 1.84
CA GLY A 184 -12.57 17.52 3.02
C GLY A 184 -11.48 18.38 3.67
N ARG A 185 -11.45 19.67 3.36
CA ARG A 185 -10.43 20.62 3.83
C ARG A 185 -10.60 20.95 5.31
N LEU A 186 -9.49 21.03 6.03
CA LEU A 186 -9.45 21.31 7.48
C LEU A 186 -8.38 22.35 7.85
N ASP A 187 -8.00 23.20 6.89
CA ASP A 187 -6.99 24.26 7.02
C ASP A 187 -7.51 25.57 7.63
N GLY A 188 -8.73 25.58 8.12
CA GLY A 188 -9.39 26.78 8.67
C GLY A 188 -10.19 27.60 7.67
N GLY A 189 -10.08 27.25 6.36
CA GLY A 189 -10.95 27.76 5.32
C GLY A 189 -12.25 26.95 5.16
N PRO A 190 -12.99 27.14 4.06
CA PRO A 190 -14.19 26.37 3.79
C PRO A 190 -13.82 24.90 3.54
N VAL A 191 -14.63 23.99 4.12
CA VAL A 191 -14.45 22.53 3.97
C VAL A 191 -14.57 22.10 2.50
N THR A 192 -15.39 22.80 1.73
CA THR A 192 -15.60 22.61 0.29
C THR A 192 -15.32 23.93 -0.43
N VAL A 193 -14.52 23.88 -1.49
CA VAL A 193 -14.21 24.99 -2.39
C VAL A 193 -14.88 24.74 -3.72
N GLY A 194 -15.63 25.72 -4.23
CA GLY A 194 -16.42 25.61 -5.46
C GLY A 194 -17.81 25.01 -5.20
N ASP A 195 -18.34 24.29 -6.17
CA ASP A 195 -19.70 23.75 -6.17
C ASP A 195 -19.82 22.34 -5.55
N GLY A 196 -18.71 21.77 -5.04
CA GLY A 196 -18.68 20.43 -4.43
C GLY A 196 -18.68 19.28 -5.46
N THR A 197 -18.50 19.54 -6.73
CA THR A 197 -18.42 18.47 -7.76
C THR A 197 -17.03 17.88 -7.90
N ILE A 198 -15.98 18.65 -7.61
CA ILE A 198 -14.58 18.25 -7.73
C ILE A 198 -13.99 18.05 -6.33
N SER A 199 -13.43 16.86 -6.07
CA SER A 199 -12.79 16.58 -4.79
C SER A 199 -11.33 17.03 -4.75
N GLN A 200 -10.57 16.88 -5.84
CA GLN A 200 -9.17 17.28 -5.90
C GLN A 200 -8.68 17.51 -7.32
N LYS A 201 -7.62 18.31 -7.42
CA LYS A 201 -6.81 18.49 -8.62
C LYS A 201 -5.36 18.11 -8.31
N THR A 202 -4.69 17.50 -9.27
CA THR A 202 -3.27 17.10 -9.14
C THR A 202 -2.57 17.32 -10.46
N TYR A 203 -1.36 17.87 -10.45
CA TYR A 203 -0.45 17.76 -11.58
C TYR A 203 0.80 16.96 -11.19
N PHE A 204 1.43 16.35 -12.18
CA PHE A 204 2.60 15.53 -12.05
C PHE A 204 3.45 15.69 -13.29
N VAL A 205 4.71 16.16 -13.16
CA VAL A 205 5.58 16.51 -14.28
C VAL A 205 6.94 15.89 -14.13
N ALA A 206 7.43 15.25 -15.19
CA ALA A 206 8.79 14.71 -15.26
C ALA A 206 9.81 15.85 -15.38
N ILE A 207 10.84 15.82 -14.53
CA ILE A 207 11.96 16.77 -14.54
C ILE A 207 13.28 16.11 -14.97
N TYR A 208 13.35 14.78 -14.93
CA TYR A 208 14.51 13.98 -15.36
C TYR A 208 14.06 12.56 -15.75
N PRO A 209 14.72 11.90 -16.72
CA PRO A 209 15.80 12.40 -17.59
C PRO A 209 15.31 13.37 -18.70
N GLN A 210 16.24 13.88 -19.49
CA GLN A 210 15.95 14.95 -20.46
C GLN A 210 14.97 14.54 -21.58
N ASP A 211 14.96 13.26 -21.95
CA ASP A 211 14.07 12.71 -22.98
C ASP A 211 12.59 12.76 -22.57
N ILE A 212 12.29 12.51 -21.28
CA ILE A 212 10.92 12.61 -20.73
C ILE A 212 10.64 13.95 -20.03
N ARG A 213 11.65 14.82 -19.85
CA ARG A 213 11.45 16.11 -19.17
C ARG A 213 10.33 16.90 -19.81
N GLY A 214 9.38 17.35 -19.00
CA GLY A 214 8.18 18.05 -19.44
C GLY A 214 7.02 17.14 -19.84
N LEU A 215 7.18 15.78 -19.83
CA LEU A 215 6.03 14.91 -19.87
C LEU A 215 5.22 15.14 -18.59
N GLY A 216 3.96 15.50 -18.72
CA GLY A 216 3.14 15.88 -17.57
C GLY A 216 1.74 15.29 -17.61
N LEU A 217 1.16 15.14 -16.43
CA LEU A 217 -0.20 14.70 -16.19
C LEU A 217 -0.92 15.74 -15.33
N PHE A 218 -2.13 16.12 -15.71
CA PHE A 218 -3.07 16.85 -14.87
C PHE A 218 -4.32 16.01 -14.70
N SER A 219 -4.79 15.85 -13.46
CA SER A 219 -5.98 15.09 -13.16
C SER A 219 -6.96 15.88 -12.30
N VAL A 220 -8.24 15.67 -12.59
CA VAL A 220 -9.38 16.19 -11.83
C VAL A 220 -10.17 15.00 -11.33
N ARG A 221 -10.25 14.85 -10.01
CA ARG A 221 -11.07 13.82 -9.35
C ARG A 221 -12.40 14.42 -8.93
N TYR A 222 -13.46 13.69 -9.23
CA TYR A 222 -14.81 14.09 -8.85
C TYR A 222 -15.20 13.52 -7.49
N ASN A 223 -16.04 14.25 -6.75
CA ASN A 223 -16.50 13.88 -5.43
C ASN A 223 -17.28 12.57 -5.43
N GLN A 224 -18.19 12.44 -6.39
CA GLN A 224 -18.91 11.19 -6.55
C GLN A 224 -18.33 10.45 -7.74
N PRO A 225 -17.70 9.29 -7.52
CA PRO A 225 -17.31 8.44 -8.62
C PRO A 225 -18.58 7.86 -9.22
N ASP A 226 -19.18 8.60 -10.13
CA ASP A 226 -20.14 8.04 -11.05
C ASP A 226 -19.36 7.15 -12.01
N SER A 227 -19.78 5.89 -12.16
CA SER A 227 -19.27 5.00 -13.20
C SER A 227 -19.40 5.61 -14.60
N LYS A 228 -20.34 6.55 -14.76
CA LYS A 228 -20.58 7.32 -15.98
C LYS A 228 -19.67 8.53 -16.16
N LYS A 229 -19.02 9.02 -15.09
CA LYS A 229 -18.10 10.16 -15.10
C LYS A 229 -16.80 9.80 -14.39
N PRO A 230 -15.86 9.13 -15.10
CA PRO A 230 -14.54 8.85 -14.55
C PRO A 230 -13.76 10.14 -14.26
N ASP A 231 -12.71 10.02 -13.44
CA ASP A 231 -11.77 11.12 -13.23
C ASP A 231 -11.26 11.63 -14.59
N ASP A 232 -11.16 12.93 -14.76
CA ASP A 232 -10.56 13.52 -15.96
C ASP A 232 -9.04 13.53 -15.83
N SER A 233 -8.36 13.00 -16.83
CA SER A 233 -6.91 13.00 -16.91
C SER A 233 -6.45 13.61 -18.23
N TYR A 234 -5.46 14.48 -18.16
CA TYR A 234 -4.89 15.20 -19.30
C TYR A 234 -3.38 15.00 -19.30
N ALA A 235 -2.84 14.55 -20.43
CA ALA A 235 -1.40 14.42 -20.60
C ALA A 235 -0.87 15.55 -21.48
N TYR A 236 0.19 16.24 -21.03
CA TYR A 236 0.99 17.09 -21.89
C TYR A 236 2.02 16.25 -22.63
N LEU A 237 1.96 16.29 -23.96
CA LEU A 237 2.85 15.54 -24.85
C LEU A 237 3.88 16.49 -25.46
N LYS A 238 5.11 16.39 -25.01
CA LYS A 238 6.22 17.22 -25.48
C LYS A 238 6.44 17.14 -27.01
N SER A 239 6.27 15.94 -27.58
CA SER A 239 6.49 15.71 -29.01
C SER A 239 5.57 16.52 -29.93
N VAL A 240 4.35 16.80 -29.46
CA VAL A 240 3.35 17.60 -30.20
C VAL A 240 3.06 18.94 -29.52
N ARG A 241 3.68 19.23 -28.38
CA ARG A 241 3.48 20.45 -27.55
C ARG A 241 2.00 20.75 -27.28
N ARG A 242 1.24 19.71 -26.96
CA ARG A 242 -0.22 19.81 -26.74
C ARG A 242 -0.66 18.96 -25.59
N VAL A 243 -1.69 19.43 -24.91
CA VAL A 243 -2.44 18.64 -23.96
C VAL A 243 -3.43 17.74 -24.69
N ARG A 244 -3.53 16.47 -24.23
CA ARG A 244 -4.55 15.53 -24.69
C ARG A 244 -5.28 14.95 -23.47
N ARG A 245 -6.60 14.88 -23.57
CA ARG A 245 -7.41 14.15 -22.60
C ARG A 245 -7.18 12.65 -22.80
N LEU A 246 -6.95 11.94 -21.70
CA LEU A 246 -6.80 10.48 -21.68
C LEU A 246 -8.17 9.80 -21.58
N SER A 247 -8.26 8.58 -22.05
CA SER A 247 -9.50 7.78 -21.93
C SER A 247 -9.76 7.37 -20.47
N GLY A 248 -11.03 7.17 -20.11
CA GLY A 248 -11.44 6.78 -18.76
C GLY A 248 -10.98 5.39 -18.29
N GLY A 249 -10.34 4.58 -19.16
CA GLY A 249 -9.74 3.29 -18.83
C GLY A 249 -8.32 3.36 -18.27
N ALA A 250 -7.73 4.56 -18.23
CA ALA A 250 -6.31 4.75 -17.82
C ALA A 250 -5.97 4.25 -16.41
N TRP A 251 -6.95 4.06 -15.52
CA TRP A 251 -6.71 3.55 -14.16
C TRP A 251 -6.08 2.14 -14.12
N MET A 252 -6.24 1.37 -15.20
CA MET A 252 -5.66 0.03 -15.36
C MET A 252 -4.34 0.02 -16.13
N ASP A 253 -3.91 1.19 -16.65
CA ASP A 253 -2.72 1.29 -17.47
C ASP A 253 -1.46 1.42 -16.60
N PRO A 254 -0.30 0.90 -17.06
CA PRO A 254 0.98 1.14 -16.40
C PRO A 254 1.37 2.64 -16.46
N ILE A 255 1.95 3.12 -15.39
CA ILE A 255 2.47 4.49 -15.32
C ILE A 255 3.87 4.53 -15.94
N GLY A 256 4.03 5.18 -17.09
CA GLY A 256 5.36 5.56 -17.62
C GLY A 256 6.41 4.45 -17.69
N GLY A 257 6.04 3.19 -17.92
CA GLY A 257 6.94 2.03 -17.98
C GLY A 257 7.40 1.52 -16.60
N THR A 258 6.75 1.96 -15.53
CA THR A 258 6.94 1.42 -14.17
C THR A 258 6.24 0.08 -13.99
N ASP A 259 6.49 -0.59 -12.86
CA ASP A 259 5.73 -1.77 -12.44
C ASP A 259 4.38 -1.40 -11.82
N GLN A 260 4.06 -0.12 -11.73
CA GLN A 260 2.87 0.44 -11.10
C GLN A 260 1.78 0.75 -12.14
N LEU A 261 0.54 0.35 -11.85
CA LEU A 261 -0.64 0.86 -12.54
C LEU A 261 -1.11 2.16 -11.87
N TYR A 262 -1.96 2.94 -12.57
CA TYR A 262 -2.60 4.10 -11.93
C TYR A 262 -3.41 3.72 -10.69
N ASP A 263 -4.04 2.54 -10.69
CA ASP A 263 -4.76 2.00 -9.53
C ASP A 263 -3.86 1.63 -8.33
N ASP A 264 -2.54 1.58 -8.52
CA ASP A 264 -1.60 1.19 -7.46
C ASP A 264 -1.09 2.38 -6.63
N TRP A 265 -1.57 3.61 -6.88
CA TRP A 265 -1.34 4.72 -5.97
C TRP A 265 -1.90 4.41 -4.58
N ASP A 266 -1.12 4.66 -3.53
CA ASP A 266 -1.45 4.27 -2.15
C ASP A 266 -1.93 2.81 -2.06
N ILE A 267 -1.35 1.92 -2.88
CA ILE A 267 -1.73 0.52 -3.10
C ILE A 267 -3.14 0.38 -3.72
N TRP A 268 -4.07 1.29 -3.48
CA TRP A 268 -5.43 1.22 -3.97
C TRP A 268 -6.01 2.62 -4.21
N ASP A 269 -6.07 3.06 -5.46
CA ASP A 269 -6.60 4.38 -5.83
C ASP A 269 -8.01 4.35 -6.44
N ALA A 270 -8.40 3.26 -7.08
CA ALA A 270 -9.71 3.16 -7.71
C ALA A 270 -10.86 3.23 -6.71
N ALA A 271 -11.97 3.82 -7.13
CA ALA A 271 -13.19 3.78 -6.34
C ALA A 271 -13.62 2.33 -6.08
N PRO A 272 -14.14 1.99 -4.89
CA PRO A 272 -14.57 0.63 -4.56
C PRO A 272 -15.56 0.04 -5.58
N THR A 273 -16.40 0.89 -6.17
CA THR A 273 -17.40 0.52 -7.18
C THR A 273 -16.80 0.01 -8.50
N LYS A 274 -15.54 0.28 -8.78
CA LYS A 274 -14.85 -0.23 -9.99
C LYS A 274 -14.47 -1.72 -9.90
N TYR A 275 -14.40 -2.25 -8.69
CA TYR A 275 -14.15 -3.66 -8.45
C TYR A 275 -15.47 -4.45 -8.45
N LYS A 276 -15.44 -5.71 -8.87
CA LYS A 276 -16.63 -6.60 -8.84
C LYS A 276 -17.15 -6.77 -7.42
N SER A 277 -16.25 -6.91 -6.46
CA SER A 277 -16.56 -7.01 -5.02
C SER A 277 -15.35 -6.66 -4.18
N ASN A 278 -15.59 -6.17 -2.96
CA ASN A 278 -14.57 -5.87 -1.96
C ASN A 278 -14.97 -6.51 -0.63
N LYS A 279 -14.10 -7.36 -0.10
CA LYS A 279 -14.40 -8.14 1.09
C LYS A 279 -13.37 -7.84 2.18
N LEU A 280 -13.85 -7.54 3.38
CA LEU A 280 -13.02 -7.57 4.58
C LEU A 280 -12.74 -9.03 4.93
N LEU A 281 -11.48 -9.46 4.83
CA LEU A 281 -11.07 -10.84 5.14
C LEU A 281 -10.79 -11.02 6.63
N SER A 282 -10.05 -10.07 7.22
CA SER A 282 -9.65 -10.15 8.61
C SER A 282 -9.27 -8.77 9.17
N ARG A 283 -9.26 -8.69 10.51
CA ARG A 283 -8.53 -7.68 11.27
C ARG A 283 -7.39 -8.40 11.97
N ARG A 284 -6.16 -7.97 11.75
CA ARG A 284 -4.97 -8.67 12.22
C ARG A 284 -3.79 -7.74 12.46
N TRP A 285 -2.80 -8.25 13.17
CA TRP A 285 -1.50 -7.57 13.31
C TRP A 285 -0.57 -7.96 12.16
N ILE A 286 0.20 -6.98 11.68
CA ILE A 286 1.30 -7.19 10.73
C ILE A 286 2.52 -6.40 11.17
N LEU A 287 3.70 -6.79 10.67
CA LEU A 287 4.89 -5.93 10.71
C LEU A 287 4.82 -4.94 9.55
N ALA A 288 4.94 -3.65 9.84
CA ALA A 288 4.81 -2.56 8.87
C ALA A 288 5.72 -1.38 9.20
N ILE A 289 6.01 -0.54 8.22
CA ILE A 289 6.85 0.66 8.39
C ILE A 289 5.92 1.87 8.51
N ALA A 290 5.65 2.30 9.75
CA ALA A 290 4.74 3.40 10.04
C ALA A 290 5.47 4.69 10.47
N HIS A 291 6.74 4.59 10.85
CA HIS A 291 7.59 5.72 11.23
C HIS A 291 8.87 5.74 10.37
N SER A 292 8.69 5.76 9.05
CA SER A 292 9.82 5.94 8.14
C SER A 292 10.52 7.27 8.41
N PRO A 293 11.85 7.31 8.42
CA PRO A 293 12.56 8.58 8.50
C PRO A 293 12.30 9.43 7.25
N GLU A 294 12.62 10.71 7.34
CA GLU A 294 12.56 11.60 6.19
C GLU A 294 13.45 11.09 5.05
N ILE A 295 12.96 11.22 3.82
CA ILE A 295 13.74 10.86 2.65
C ILE A 295 14.82 11.93 2.45
N SER A 296 16.05 11.52 2.59
CA SER A 296 17.20 12.38 2.34
C SER A 296 17.47 12.47 0.84
N VAL A 297 17.53 13.69 0.32
CA VAL A 297 17.97 13.96 -1.05
C VAL A 297 19.20 14.86 -0.99
N ASP A 298 20.35 14.37 -1.47
CA ASP A 298 21.55 15.17 -1.53
C ASP A 298 21.67 15.86 -2.90
N LEU A 299 21.26 17.11 -2.94
CA LEU A 299 21.23 17.92 -4.15
C LEU A 299 22.62 18.22 -4.74
N LYS A 300 23.71 17.99 -4.01
CA LYS A 300 25.09 18.12 -4.51
C LYS A 300 25.39 17.13 -5.62
N TYR A 301 24.70 15.97 -5.60
CA TYR A 301 24.91 14.94 -6.61
C TYR A 301 23.93 15.08 -7.76
N PRO A 302 24.39 14.89 -9.02
CA PRO A 302 23.52 14.90 -10.18
C PRO A 302 22.62 13.64 -10.20
N PHE A 303 21.59 13.64 -11.02
CA PHE A 303 20.73 12.47 -11.22
C PHE A 303 21.47 11.26 -11.80
N THR A 304 22.64 11.47 -12.41
CA THR A 304 23.52 10.40 -12.91
C THR A 304 24.23 9.62 -11.80
N GLU A 305 24.19 10.13 -10.55
CA GLU A 305 24.68 9.48 -9.35
C GLU A 305 23.55 9.17 -8.36
N PRO A 306 22.56 8.33 -8.76
CA PRO A 306 21.30 8.21 -8.03
C PRO A 306 21.46 7.64 -6.62
N ALA A 307 22.43 6.73 -6.40
CA ALA A 307 22.68 6.16 -5.08
C ALA A 307 23.18 7.18 -4.07
N LYS A 308 23.93 8.20 -4.52
CA LYS A 308 24.39 9.30 -3.67
C LYS A 308 23.30 10.36 -3.50
N ARG A 309 22.56 10.65 -4.59
CA ARG A 309 21.47 11.63 -4.58
C ARG A 309 20.28 11.17 -3.74
N PHE A 310 19.94 9.89 -3.81
CA PHE A 310 18.81 9.28 -3.12
C PHE A 310 19.24 8.10 -2.23
N PRO A 311 20.00 8.37 -1.17
CA PRO A 311 20.66 7.30 -0.39
C PRO A 311 19.69 6.30 0.28
N ARG A 312 18.42 6.68 0.46
CA ARG A 312 17.40 5.83 1.10
C ARG A 312 16.51 5.07 0.15
N ILE A 313 16.64 5.25 -1.17
CA ILE A 313 15.77 4.56 -2.13
C ILE A 313 16.14 3.08 -2.32
N GLY A 314 17.22 2.62 -1.69
CA GLY A 314 17.65 1.21 -1.73
C GLY A 314 18.33 0.78 -3.02
N ILE A 315 18.85 1.72 -3.80
CA ILE A 315 19.41 1.47 -5.14
C ILE A 315 20.64 0.55 -5.11
N THR A 316 21.49 0.68 -4.08
CA THR A 316 22.79 0.01 -4.00
C THR A 316 22.88 -1.08 -2.95
N ILE A 317 21.79 -1.33 -2.21
CA ILE A 317 21.79 -2.30 -1.12
C ILE A 317 21.22 -3.62 -1.63
N PRO A 318 22.03 -4.69 -1.75
CA PRO A 318 21.50 -6.03 -2.01
C PRO A 318 20.84 -6.60 -0.72
N PRO A 319 19.75 -7.34 -0.85
CA PRO A 319 18.99 -7.55 -2.07
C PRO A 319 18.21 -6.28 -2.47
N HIS A 320 18.20 -5.99 -3.76
CA HIS A 320 17.68 -4.72 -4.30
C HIS A 320 16.19 -4.46 -4.04
N PHE A 321 15.43 -5.49 -3.70
CA PHE A 321 13.99 -5.39 -3.39
C PHE A 321 13.72 -5.26 -1.90
N ASN A 322 14.75 -4.98 -1.11
CA ASN A 322 14.60 -4.79 0.32
C ASN A 322 14.32 -3.32 0.64
N PRO A 323 13.27 -3.00 1.41
CA PRO A 323 13.15 -1.70 2.04
C PRO A 323 14.42 -1.38 2.84
N ALA A 324 14.79 -0.11 2.92
CA ALA A 324 16.03 0.31 3.60
C ALA A 324 16.25 -0.47 4.91
N PRO A 325 17.36 -1.21 5.05
CA PRO A 325 17.54 -2.18 6.14
C PRO A 325 17.70 -1.55 7.52
N ASP A 326 17.93 -0.24 7.59
CA ASP A 326 17.97 0.54 8.82
C ASP A 326 16.59 1.00 9.30
N VAL A 327 15.55 0.84 8.49
CA VAL A 327 14.18 1.25 8.82
C VAL A 327 13.50 0.17 9.66
N GLY A 328 12.90 0.59 10.77
CA GLY A 328 12.20 -0.31 11.66
C GLY A 328 10.81 -0.70 11.17
N TRP A 329 10.49 -1.98 11.31
CA TRP A 329 9.16 -2.53 11.13
C TRP A 329 8.54 -2.75 12.50
N GLU A 330 7.37 -2.20 12.71
CA GLU A 330 6.65 -2.22 13.97
C GLU A 330 5.32 -2.99 13.83
N PRO A 331 4.83 -3.64 14.90
CA PRO A 331 3.51 -4.23 14.92
C PRO A 331 2.42 -3.18 14.69
N ARG A 332 1.59 -3.37 13.65
CA ARG A 332 0.43 -2.52 13.34
C ARG A 332 -0.81 -3.37 13.19
N GLU A 333 -1.93 -2.92 13.75
CA GLU A 333 -3.21 -3.57 13.56
C GLU A 333 -3.85 -3.06 12.28
N VAL A 334 -4.26 -3.98 11.40
CA VAL A 334 -4.74 -3.66 10.05
C VAL A 334 -6.00 -4.42 9.69
N PHE A 335 -6.78 -3.83 8.79
CA PHE A 335 -7.77 -4.53 8.01
C PHE A 335 -7.11 -5.15 6.77
N GLU A 336 -7.38 -6.43 6.56
CA GLU A 336 -7.02 -7.13 5.33
C GLU A 336 -8.23 -7.15 4.40
N ILE A 337 -8.15 -6.44 3.29
CA ILE A 337 -9.27 -6.26 2.36
C ILE A 337 -8.88 -6.79 0.99
N GLU A 338 -9.70 -7.70 0.43
CA GLU A 338 -9.53 -8.27 -0.91
C GLU A 338 -10.58 -7.70 -1.85
N GLY A 339 -10.14 -7.22 -3.01
CA GLY A 339 -10.99 -6.85 -4.13
C GLY A 339 -10.85 -7.82 -5.31
N VAL A 340 -11.98 -8.19 -5.90
CA VAL A 340 -12.06 -8.93 -7.15
C VAL A 340 -12.10 -7.92 -8.30
N CYS A 341 -11.09 -7.94 -9.13
CA CYS A 341 -10.96 -7.00 -10.26
C CYS A 341 -11.92 -7.34 -11.40
N PRO A 342 -12.34 -6.35 -12.20
CA PRO A 342 -13.11 -6.60 -13.43
C PRO A 342 -12.31 -7.43 -14.44
N ASP A 343 -12.98 -8.01 -15.44
CA ASP A 343 -12.35 -8.98 -16.33
C ASP A 343 -11.28 -8.35 -17.24
N GLU A 344 -11.46 -7.09 -17.59
CA GLU A 344 -10.53 -6.29 -18.39
C GLU A 344 -9.29 -5.84 -17.60
N HIS A 345 -9.31 -5.90 -16.27
CA HIS A 345 -8.18 -5.53 -15.43
C HIS A 345 -7.06 -6.56 -15.55
N PRO A 346 -5.77 -6.15 -15.59
CA PRO A 346 -4.66 -7.11 -15.65
C PRO A 346 -4.54 -8.00 -14.41
N TYR A 347 -5.02 -7.55 -13.25
CA TYR A 347 -5.11 -8.37 -12.03
C TYR A 347 -6.45 -9.12 -11.98
N SER A 348 -6.45 -10.32 -11.37
CA SER A 348 -7.69 -11.01 -10.97
C SER A 348 -8.18 -10.53 -9.61
N LYS A 349 -7.23 -10.33 -8.67
CA LYS A 349 -7.48 -9.89 -7.31
C LYS A 349 -6.39 -8.96 -6.84
N LYS A 350 -6.76 -8.10 -5.90
CA LYS A 350 -5.85 -7.21 -5.18
C LYS A 350 -6.18 -7.25 -3.69
N THR A 351 -5.17 -7.36 -2.85
CA THR A 351 -5.32 -7.33 -1.39
C THR A 351 -4.54 -6.15 -0.84
N VAL A 352 -5.13 -5.45 0.12
CA VAL A 352 -4.49 -4.35 0.85
C VAL A 352 -4.58 -4.58 2.35
N TYR A 353 -3.50 -4.25 3.06
CA TYR A 353 -3.40 -4.21 4.52
C TYR A 353 -3.39 -2.74 4.97
N MET A 354 -4.50 -2.27 5.48
CA MET A 354 -4.75 -0.86 5.84
C MET A 354 -4.85 -0.71 7.35
N GLU A 355 -4.21 0.31 7.91
CA GLU A 355 -4.28 0.66 9.33
C GLU A 355 -5.71 0.72 9.85
N CYS A 356 -5.94 0.22 11.08
CA CYS A 356 -7.26 0.22 11.70
C CYS A 356 -7.71 1.59 12.22
N ASP A 357 -6.77 2.47 12.61
CA ASP A 357 -7.09 3.74 13.22
C ASP A 357 -7.28 4.88 12.20
N PHE A 358 -6.71 4.74 11.01
CA PHE A 358 -6.79 5.74 9.94
C PHE A 358 -6.55 5.09 8.56
N PRO A 359 -7.08 5.66 7.47
CA PRO A 359 -7.04 5.02 6.16
C PRO A 359 -5.67 5.20 5.48
N ARG A 360 -4.67 4.43 5.90
CA ARG A 360 -3.34 4.35 5.26
C ARG A 360 -2.92 2.90 5.10
N PRO A 361 -2.58 2.47 3.89
CA PRO A 361 -2.09 1.14 3.63
C PRO A 361 -0.59 1.03 3.91
N TYR A 362 -0.14 -0.17 4.27
CA TYR A 362 1.26 -0.51 4.46
C TYR A 362 1.74 -1.57 3.47
N LEU A 363 0.95 -2.61 3.28
CA LEU A 363 1.27 -3.73 2.42
C LEU A 363 0.10 -4.02 1.49
N GLY A 364 0.41 -4.68 0.40
CA GLY A 364 -0.58 -5.24 -0.49
C GLY A 364 0.05 -6.18 -1.50
N PHE A 365 -0.77 -6.91 -2.20
CA PHE A 365 -0.32 -7.75 -3.31
C PHE A 365 -1.42 -7.90 -4.36
N SER A 366 -1.01 -8.26 -5.56
CA SER A 366 -1.96 -8.60 -6.63
C SER A 366 -1.69 -9.99 -7.19
N LEU A 367 -2.76 -10.61 -7.68
CA LEU A 367 -2.74 -11.86 -8.42
C LEU A 367 -3.01 -11.58 -9.89
N ASP A 368 -2.36 -12.30 -10.78
CA ASP A 368 -2.65 -12.22 -12.21
C ASP A 368 -3.98 -12.89 -12.57
N ARG A 369 -4.33 -12.90 -13.85
CA ARG A 369 -5.57 -13.51 -14.35
C ARG A 369 -5.67 -15.01 -14.13
N LYS A 370 -4.55 -15.70 -13.86
CA LYS A 370 -4.51 -17.13 -13.49
C LYS A 370 -4.61 -17.36 -12.00
N GLY A 371 -4.63 -16.29 -11.18
CA GLY A 371 -4.63 -16.36 -9.73
C GLY A 371 -3.23 -16.55 -9.12
N GLU A 372 -2.17 -16.37 -9.90
CA GLU A 372 -0.79 -16.49 -9.43
C GLU A 372 -0.30 -15.16 -8.85
N PHE A 373 0.56 -15.23 -7.80
CA PHE A 373 1.19 -14.06 -7.20
C PHE A 373 2.00 -13.29 -8.24
N TRP A 374 1.68 -12.00 -8.41
CA TRP A 374 2.32 -11.17 -9.42
C TRP A 374 3.06 -9.99 -8.85
N LYS A 375 2.40 -9.15 -8.05
CA LYS A 375 3.06 -7.96 -7.50
C LYS A 375 2.95 -7.88 -5.99
N MET A 376 4.04 -7.42 -5.36
CA MET A 376 4.09 -7.03 -3.96
C MET A 376 4.21 -5.52 -3.84
N PHE A 377 3.44 -4.94 -2.93
CA PHE A 377 3.47 -3.53 -2.58
C PHE A 377 3.93 -3.39 -1.13
N ILE A 378 4.99 -2.61 -0.89
CA ILE A 378 5.48 -2.28 0.45
C ILE A 378 5.58 -0.77 0.54
N PHE A 379 4.74 -0.15 1.37
CA PHE A 379 4.71 1.29 1.55
C PHE A 379 5.24 1.67 2.92
N GLN A 380 6.06 2.69 2.96
CA GLN A 380 6.60 3.28 4.18
C GLN A 380 5.86 4.58 4.45
N ASN A 381 5.22 4.66 5.60
CA ASN A 381 4.50 5.84 6.03
C ASN A 381 5.28 6.60 7.11
N ARG A 382 4.99 7.89 7.26
CA ARG A 382 5.57 8.77 8.26
C ARG A 382 4.52 9.76 8.77
N PRO A 383 4.41 9.97 10.10
CA PRO A 383 3.74 11.15 10.62
C PRO A 383 4.43 12.43 10.13
N ASP A 384 3.67 13.40 9.67
CA ASP A 384 4.15 14.69 9.19
C ASP A 384 3.33 15.83 9.80
N THR A 385 3.98 16.98 9.99
CA THR A 385 3.32 18.20 10.46
C THR A 385 3.36 19.25 9.37
N GLY A 386 2.20 19.69 8.92
CA GLY A 386 2.04 20.77 7.96
C GLY A 386 2.61 22.11 8.44
N ASP A 387 2.80 23.06 7.54
CA ASP A 387 3.26 24.41 7.90
C ASP A 387 2.23 25.20 8.72
N ASP A 388 0.99 24.76 8.72
CA ASP A 388 -0.14 25.26 9.54
C ASP A 388 -0.34 24.47 10.85
N GLY A 389 0.52 23.50 11.14
CA GLY A 389 0.44 22.61 12.30
C GLY A 389 -0.46 21.38 12.11
N TYR A 390 -1.06 21.17 10.93
CA TYR A 390 -1.89 20.01 10.64
C TYR A 390 -1.10 18.71 10.71
N GLN A 391 -1.63 17.72 11.44
CA GLN A 391 -0.99 16.40 11.58
C GLN A 391 -1.50 15.43 10.51
N ALA A 392 -0.61 14.94 9.67
CA ALA A 392 -0.91 13.97 8.63
C ALA A 392 -0.05 12.72 8.74
N VAL A 393 -0.46 11.66 8.08
CA VAL A 393 0.39 10.47 7.84
C VAL A 393 0.62 10.37 6.35
N MET A 394 1.89 10.47 5.94
CA MET A 394 2.30 10.59 4.55
C MET A 394 3.00 9.30 4.10
N PRO A 395 2.65 8.74 2.93
CA PRO A 395 3.49 7.73 2.30
C PRO A 395 4.74 8.43 1.74
N VAL A 396 5.92 7.97 2.11
CA VAL A 396 7.18 8.61 1.73
C VAL A 396 8.03 7.77 0.79
N LEU A 397 7.81 6.46 0.80
CA LEU A 397 8.50 5.53 -0.07
C LEU A 397 7.60 4.32 -0.35
N GLY A 398 7.58 3.87 -1.60
CA GLY A 398 6.87 2.69 -2.02
C GLY A 398 7.73 1.79 -2.88
N HIS A 399 7.64 0.48 -2.62
CA HIS A 399 8.27 -0.55 -3.41
C HIS A 399 7.15 -1.32 -4.13
N ILE A 400 7.15 -1.26 -5.44
CA ILE A 400 6.27 -2.04 -6.30
C ILE A 400 7.13 -3.09 -7.01
N ILE A 401 6.97 -4.34 -6.61
CA ILE A 401 7.83 -5.44 -7.03
C ILE A 401 7.03 -6.39 -7.91
N ASP A 402 7.42 -6.52 -9.16
CA ASP A 402 6.91 -7.52 -10.10
C ASP A 402 7.73 -8.82 -9.91
N VAL A 403 7.18 -9.75 -9.14
CA VAL A 403 7.89 -10.99 -8.79
C VAL A 403 8.03 -11.94 -9.96
N LYS A 404 7.20 -11.80 -11.01
CA LYS A 404 7.26 -12.62 -12.23
C LYS A 404 8.38 -12.17 -13.16
N ARG A 405 8.59 -10.85 -13.24
CA ARG A 405 9.67 -10.27 -14.04
C ARG A 405 10.99 -10.20 -13.28
N GLY A 406 10.95 -10.28 -11.95
CA GLY A 406 12.13 -9.99 -11.12
C GLY A 406 12.56 -8.53 -11.25
N HIS A 407 11.60 -7.61 -11.26
CA HIS A 407 11.81 -6.18 -11.47
C HIS A 407 11.04 -5.37 -10.43
N ALA A 408 11.51 -4.20 -10.09
CA ALA A 408 10.80 -3.31 -9.17
C ALA A 408 10.94 -1.85 -9.58
N THR A 409 9.90 -1.08 -9.25
CA THR A 409 9.94 0.37 -9.21
C THR A 409 9.87 0.82 -7.76
N ASN A 410 10.95 1.42 -7.26
CA ASN A 410 10.96 2.06 -5.95
C ASN A 410 10.75 3.56 -6.15
N TRP A 411 9.70 4.11 -5.56
CA TRP A 411 9.51 5.55 -5.55
C TRP A 411 9.73 6.13 -4.14
N SER A 412 10.20 7.37 -4.11
CA SER A 412 10.31 8.15 -2.89
C SER A 412 9.89 9.58 -3.13
N SER A 413 9.43 10.26 -2.10
CA SER A 413 9.10 11.68 -2.15
C SER A 413 9.15 12.32 -0.77
N ASN A 414 9.68 13.54 -0.70
CA ASN A 414 9.47 14.41 0.44
C ASN A 414 8.12 15.12 0.28
N MET A 415 7.09 14.49 0.82
CA MET A 415 5.75 15.06 0.81
C MET A 415 5.57 16.00 1.97
N LYS A 416 4.96 17.16 1.71
CA LYS A 416 4.60 18.16 2.71
C LYS A 416 3.11 18.41 2.67
N SER A 417 2.45 18.23 3.82
CA SER A 417 1.07 18.61 4.04
C SER A 417 0.97 20.12 4.25
N ASN A 418 -0.07 20.74 3.71
CA ASN A 418 -0.37 22.18 3.89
C ASN A 418 0.86 23.09 3.80
N PRO A 419 1.67 23.00 2.73
CA PRO A 419 2.79 23.92 2.55
C PRO A 419 2.27 25.34 2.35
N LYS A 420 3.00 26.33 2.90
CA LYS A 420 2.66 27.74 2.73
C LYS A 420 2.63 28.15 1.25
N GLY A 421 1.63 28.94 0.87
CA GLY A 421 1.55 29.61 -0.42
C GLY A 421 1.05 28.73 -1.58
N VAL A 422 0.63 27.49 -1.36
CA VAL A 422 0.01 26.70 -2.42
C VAL A 422 -1.46 27.11 -2.59
N THR A 423 -1.80 27.62 -3.79
CA THR A 423 -3.17 28.04 -4.15
C THR A 423 -3.78 27.12 -5.22
N SER A 424 -5.09 27.28 -5.45
CA SER A 424 -5.82 26.52 -6.49
C SER A 424 -5.26 26.76 -7.89
N GLU A 425 -4.81 27.97 -8.18
CA GLU A 425 -4.26 28.40 -9.47
C GLU A 425 -2.95 27.69 -9.77
N MET A 426 -2.17 27.37 -8.73
CA MET A 426 -0.92 26.61 -8.86
C MET A 426 -1.13 25.14 -9.21
N VAL A 427 -2.38 24.66 -9.22
CA VAL A 427 -2.72 23.28 -9.59
C VAL A 427 -3.76 23.32 -10.70
N SER A 428 -3.32 23.71 -11.89
CA SER A 428 -4.14 23.89 -13.07
C SER A 428 -3.49 23.31 -14.32
N LEU A 429 -4.26 23.20 -15.39
CA LEU A 429 -3.76 22.74 -16.67
C LEU A 429 -2.75 23.70 -17.28
N ASN A 430 -2.92 25.01 -17.09
CA ASN A 430 -1.98 26.03 -17.56
C ASN A 430 -0.62 25.88 -16.86
N VAL A 431 -0.61 25.66 -15.54
CA VAL A 431 0.64 25.43 -14.79
C VAL A 431 1.33 24.14 -15.27
N LEU A 432 0.56 23.10 -15.62
CA LEU A 432 1.15 21.90 -16.22
C LEU A 432 1.93 22.25 -17.50
N GLU A 433 1.34 23.06 -18.41
CA GLU A 433 2.00 23.49 -19.64
C GLU A 433 3.23 24.36 -19.37
N GLU A 434 3.14 25.30 -18.45
CA GLU A 434 4.24 26.18 -18.06
C GLU A 434 5.44 25.40 -17.51
N VAL A 435 5.18 24.49 -16.55
CA VAL A 435 6.23 23.63 -15.97
C VAL A 435 6.81 22.67 -17.02
N ALA A 436 5.96 22.11 -17.87
CA ALA A 436 6.37 21.18 -18.91
C ALA A 436 7.25 21.86 -20.00
N THR A 437 7.00 23.14 -20.28
CA THR A 437 7.79 23.93 -21.25
C THR A 437 9.00 24.60 -20.61
N GLY A 438 9.08 24.63 -19.28
CA GLY A 438 10.14 25.34 -18.55
C GLY A 438 9.95 26.87 -18.50
N THR A 439 8.72 27.33 -18.78
CA THR A 439 8.36 28.77 -18.70
C THR A 439 7.75 29.13 -17.33
N GLY A 440 7.39 28.15 -16.51
CA GLY A 440 6.92 28.32 -15.15
C GLY A 440 8.08 28.39 -14.15
N GLN A 441 7.99 29.33 -13.21
CA GLN A 441 8.94 29.47 -12.08
C GLN A 441 8.64 28.43 -10.98
#